data_d70abea6108079ca2de673cd483d7aea
#
_entry.id   d70abea6108079ca2de673cd483d7aea
#
_cell.length_a   1.000
_cell.length_b   1.000
_cell.length_c   1.000
_cell.angle_alpha   90.00
_cell.angle_beta   90.00
_cell.angle_gamma   90.00
#
_symmetry.space_group_name_H-M   'P 1'
#
loop_
_entity.id
_entity.type
_entity.pdbx_description
1 polymer ?
#
loop_
_entity_poly.entity_id
_entity_poly.type
_entity_poly.pdbx_seq_one_letter_code
_entity_poly.pdbx_strand_id
1 'polypeptide(L)'
;MKCDLCPRKCLVDRKKGEKGICGQTENLKVARAALHFWEEPCISGDAGSGAVFFSGCPLHCVFCQNENIANGTVGKEISLERLVDIFLELQEKRANNINLVTPGHFVPQIVKALDQARKEGLTLPVVYNTSSYETVDTIKMLEGYVDIYLPDFKYMSPVLSKKYSHAPDYAEVAKAAIAEMVRQTGKAVFVNGEEDNLILSGTIERHLTLPGCMADSMQILKYLHDTYGDMIYISIMNQFTPLSNLEKYPELNRRITDEEYETLVDYAIEIGIENGFIQEGNTAEESFIPAFDCEGV
;
A
#
# COMPACT_ATOMS: atom_id res chain seq x y z
N MET A 1 19.10 -7.90 -17.26
CA MET A 1 17.69 -8.17 -17.64
C MET A 1 16.96 -6.83 -17.57
N LYS A 2 16.21 -6.48 -18.61
CA LYS A 2 15.49 -5.21 -18.66
C LYS A 2 14.31 -5.23 -17.70
N CYS A 3 14.08 -4.12 -16.95
CA CYS A 3 13.06 -4.03 -15.92
C CYS A 3 11.65 -3.90 -16.52
N ASP A 4 10.78 -4.83 -16.16
CA ASP A 4 9.35 -4.90 -16.52
C ASP A 4 8.45 -5.26 -15.32
N LEU A 5 8.97 -5.09 -14.09
CA LEU A 5 8.26 -5.44 -12.84
C LEU A 5 6.97 -4.66 -12.61
N CYS A 6 6.81 -3.49 -13.21
CA CYS A 6 5.59 -2.70 -13.06
C CYS A 6 5.06 -2.23 -14.42
N PRO A 7 3.83 -1.72 -14.51
CA PRO A 7 3.21 -1.30 -15.77
C PRO A 7 3.96 -0.20 -16.52
N ARG A 8 4.89 0.51 -15.87
CA ARG A 8 5.75 1.50 -16.52
C ARG A 8 6.69 0.90 -17.57
N LYS A 9 7.06 -0.40 -17.45
CA LYS A 9 7.91 -1.14 -18.39
C LYS A 9 9.09 -0.31 -18.90
N CYS A 10 9.86 0.24 -17.97
CA CYS A 10 10.96 1.19 -18.27
C CYS A 10 12.05 0.54 -19.13
N LEU A 11 12.19 -0.80 -19.10
CA LEU A 11 13.17 -1.59 -19.84
C LEU A 11 14.62 -1.16 -19.60
N VAL A 12 14.91 -0.52 -18.48
CA VAL A 12 16.26 -0.17 -18.02
C VAL A 12 16.99 -1.38 -17.47
N ASP A 13 18.31 -1.39 -17.54
CA ASP A 13 19.15 -2.43 -16.92
C ASP A 13 19.56 -1.99 -15.51
N ARG A 14 18.68 -2.29 -14.53
CA ARG A 14 18.88 -1.92 -13.11
C ARG A 14 20.17 -2.50 -12.53
N LYS A 15 20.65 -3.67 -13.03
CA LYS A 15 21.92 -4.29 -12.60
C LYS A 15 23.14 -3.45 -12.97
N LYS A 16 23.01 -2.66 -14.03
CA LYS A 16 24.06 -1.73 -14.46
C LYS A 16 23.93 -0.34 -13.83
N GLY A 17 23.07 -0.18 -12.83
CA GLY A 17 22.83 1.08 -12.15
C GLY A 17 21.87 2.02 -12.88
N GLU A 18 21.22 1.56 -13.97
CA GLU A 18 20.19 2.36 -14.62
C GLU A 18 18.94 2.46 -13.75
N LYS A 19 18.32 3.64 -13.69
CA LYS A 19 17.12 3.91 -12.92
C LYS A 19 15.89 4.00 -13.81
N GLY A 20 14.83 3.31 -13.41
CA GLY A 20 13.51 3.47 -14.02
C GLY A 20 12.73 4.66 -13.46
N ILE A 21 11.45 4.76 -13.81
CA ILE A 21 10.55 5.81 -13.30
C ILE A 21 10.48 5.79 -11.76
N CYS A 22 10.53 4.62 -11.13
CA CYS A 22 10.58 4.52 -9.66
C CYS A 22 11.83 5.11 -9.01
N GLY A 23 12.80 5.58 -9.78
CA GLY A 23 14.05 6.17 -9.28
C GLY A 23 15.06 5.18 -8.70
N GLN A 24 14.82 3.85 -8.82
CA GLN A 24 15.65 2.83 -8.17
C GLN A 24 16.46 1.99 -9.14
N THR A 25 17.64 1.56 -8.67
CA THR A 25 18.49 0.51 -9.26
C THR A 25 18.02 -0.86 -8.75
N GLU A 26 18.86 -1.92 -8.96
CA GLU A 26 18.60 -3.24 -8.37
C GLU A 26 18.88 -3.29 -6.85
N ASN A 27 19.71 -2.39 -6.33
CA ASN A 27 20.06 -2.36 -4.91
C ASN A 27 18.84 -2.02 -4.07
N LEU A 28 18.59 -2.86 -3.06
CA LEU A 28 17.54 -2.59 -2.07
C LEU A 28 17.79 -1.24 -1.38
N LYS A 29 16.76 -0.42 -1.31
CA LYS A 29 16.83 0.87 -0.62
C LYS A 29 15.63 1.02 0.32
N VAL A 30 15.90 1.16 1.62
CA VAL A 30 14.91 1.26 2.68
C VAL A 30 15.05 2.60 3.37
N ALA A 31 13.94 3.26 3.64
CA ALA A 31 13.89 4.57 4.27
C ALA A 31 13.59 4.51 5.77
N ARG A 32 12.94 3.42 6.23
CA ARG A 32 12.61 3.20 7.64
C ARG A 32 12.19 1.74 7.84
N ALA A 33 12.52 1.18 9.01
CA ALA A 33 12.06 -0.14 9.46
C ALA A 33 11.76 -0.09 10.97
N ALA A 34 10.49 0.10 11.33
CA ALA A 34 10.08 0.30 12.73
C ALA A 34 8.62 -0.13 12.96
N LEU A 35 8.23 -0.22 14.22
CA LEU A 35 6.83 -0.41 14.58
C LEU A 35 6.00 0.80 14.13
N HIS A 36 4.84 0.52 13.53
CA HIS A 36 3.88 1.50 13.05
C HIS A 36 2.49 1.16 13.59
N PHE A 37 1.78 2.16 14.12
CA PHE A 37 0.54 1.95 14.86
C PHE A 37 -0.70 2.53 14.18
N TRP A 38 -0.56 3.01 12.95
CA TRP A 38 -1.59 3.78 12.23
C TRP A 38 -2.10 3.10 10.95
N GLU A 39 -1.88 1.78 10.82
CA GLU A 39 -2.61 0.98 9.83
C GLU A 39 -3.98 0.59 10.40
N GLU A 40 -4.80 -0.10 9.64
CA GLU A 40 -6.09 -0.60 10.09
C GLU A 40 -5.96 -1.36 11.43
N PRO A 41 -6.96 -1.27 12.34
CA PRO A 41 -6.87 -1.87 13.68
C PRO A 41 -6.48 -3.34 13.67
N CYS A 42 -6.99 -4.12 12.71
CA CYS A 42 -6.66 -5.55 12.57
C CYS A 42 -5.24 -5.81 12.01
N ILE A 43 -4.54 -4.80 11.52
CA ILE A 43 -3.13 -4.85 11.08
C ILE A 43 -2.20 -4.44 12.21
N SER A 44 -2.42 -3.23 12.77
CA SER A 44 -1.56 -2.67 13.81
C SER A 44 -1.77 -3.30 15.17
N GLY A 45 -3.02 -3.52 15.57
CA GLY A 45 -3.35 -3.92 16.94
C GLY A 45 -2.62 -3.09 17.99
N ASP A 46 -2.45 -3.62 19.19
CA ASP A 46 -1.76 -2.92 20.28
C ASP A 46 -0.22 -2.97 20.18
N ALA A 47 0.34 -3.98 19.52
CA ALA A 47 1.79 -4.17 19.43
C ALA A 47 2.43 -3.46 18.23
N GLY A 48 1.61 -3.01 17.29
CA GLY A 48 2.05 -2.33 16.07
C GLY A 48 2.41 -3.28 14.93
N SER A 49 2.40 -2.73 13.73
CA SER A 49 2.82 -3.37 12.48
C SER A 49 4.32 -3.14 12.27
N GLY A 50 5.07 -4.18 11.92
CA GLY A 50 6.50 -4.07 11.59
C GLY A 50 6.71 -3.52 10.19
N ALA A 51 6.59 -2.19 10.03
CA ALA A 51 6.58 -1.55 8.74
C ALA A 51 8.00 -1.32 8.19
N VAL A 52 8.22 -1.78 6.96
CA VAL A 52 9.45 -1.58 6.18
C VAL A 52 9.11 -0.71 4.96
N PHE A 53 9.55 0.55 4.99
CA PHE A 53 9.28 1.53 3.95
C PHE A 53 10.38 1.49 2.88
N PHE A 54 10.04 1.03 1.69
CA PHE A 54 10.96 1.00 0.55
C PHE A 54 10.99 2.34 -0.17
N SER A 55 12.19 2.77 -0.59
CA SER A 55 12.35 4.01 -1.36
C SER A 55 12.00 3.81 -2.82
N GLY A 56 11.39 4.83 -3.42
CA GLY A 56 10.94 4.84 -4.80
C GLY A 56 9.49 4.42 -4.96
N CYS A 57 8.84 4.98 -6.00
CA CYS A 57 7.47 4.65 -6.34
C CYS A 57 7.24 4.85 -7.84
N PRO A 58 6.54 3.94 -8.55
CA PRO A 58 6.28 4.11 -9.98
C PRO A 58 5.16 5.11 -10.29
N LEU A 59 4.33 5.50 -9.31
CA LEU A 59 3.19 6.38 -9.53
C LEU A 59 3.52 7.87 -9.45
N HIS A 60 4.32 8.29 -8.46
CA HIS A 60 4.61 9.71 -8.18
C HIS A 60 3.34 10.57 -8.10
N CYS A 61 2.38 10.14 -7.25
CA CYS A 61 1.16 10.91 -7.05
C CYS A 61 1.48 12.32 -6.56
N VAL A 62 0.85 13.33 -7.15
CA VAL A 62 1.10 14.75 -6.83
C VAL A 62 0.75 15.13 -5.40
N PHE A 63 -0.07 14.33 -4.73
CA PHE A 63 -0.49 14.49 -3.34
C PHE A 63 0.15 13.45 -2.39
N CYS A 64 1.26 12.83 -2.78
CA CYS A 64 1.87 11.78 -1.98
C CYS A 64 2.40 12.33 -0.65
N GLN A 65 1.82 11.89 0.48
CA GLN A 65 2.30 12.26 1.81
C GLN A 65 3.74 11.79 2.06
N ASN A 66 4.14 10.71 1.39
CA ASN A 66 5.47 10.12 1.46
C ASN A 66 6.37 10.56 0.29
N GLU A 67 6.22 11.79 -0.20
CA GLU A 67 6.92 12.29 -1.40
C GLU A 67 8.44 12.08 -1.33
N ASN A 68 9.04 12.32 -0.17
CA ASN A 68 10.49 12.19 0.03
C ASN A 68 11.01 10.79 -0.26
N ILE A 69 10.29 9.74 0.16
CA ILE A 69 10.67 8.37 -0.14
C ILE A 69 10.18 7.94 -1.53
N ALA A 70 9.02 8.41 -1.98
CA ALA A 70 8.48 8.10 -3.30
C ALA A 70 9.41 8.57 -4.44
N ASN A 71 10.07 9.71 -4.26
CA ASN A 71 11.08 10.23 -5.20
C ASN A 71 12.43 9.48 -5.14
N GLY A 72 12.59 8.53 -4.21
CA GLY A 72 13.81 7.76 -4.07
C GLY A 72 15.01 8.55 -3.53
N THR A 73 14.82 9.76 -3.00
CA THR A 73 15.89 10.62 -2.48
C THR A 73 16.32 10.22 -1.08
N VAL A 74 15.36 9.78 -0.25
CA VAL A 74 15.60 9.34 1.14
C VAL A 74 15.73 7.82 1.18
N GLY A 75 16.52 7.32 2.13
CA GLY A 75 16.74 5.90 2.38
C GLY A 75 18.18 5.48 2.17
N LYS A 76 18.51 4.31 2.70
CA LYS A 76 19.83 3.71 2.72
C LYS A 76 19.83 2.44 1.88
N GLU A 77 20.85 2.26 1.06
CA GLU A 77 21.06 0.98 0.36
C GLU A 77 21.47 -0.07 1.38
N ILE A 78 20.85 -1.26 1.28
CA ILE A 78 21.10 -2.38 2.17
C ILE A 78 21.35 -3.66 1.37
N SER A 79 22.00 -4.62 2.01
CA SER A 79 22.16 -5.97 1.45
C SER A 79 20.89 -6.81 1.65
N LEU A 80 20.82 -7.96 1.01
CA LEU A 80 19.74 -8.93 1.21
C LEU A 80 19.75 -9.47 2.65
N GLU A 81 20.94 -9.74 3.18
CA GLU A 81 21.14 -10.22 4.56
C GLU A 81 20.61 -9.18 5.55
N ARG A 82 20.90 -7.87 5.34
CA ARG A 82 20.37 -6.83 6.20
C ARG A 82 18.84 -6.76 6.17
N LEU A 83 18.20 -7.00 5.02
CA LEU A 83 16.74 -7.06 4.95
C LEU A 83 16.19 -8.26 5.75
N VAL A 84 16.88 -9.41 5.75
CA VAL A 84 16.55 -10.57 6.58
C VAL A 84 16.65 -10.21 8.07
N ASP A 85 17.76 -9.59 8.47
CA ASP A 85 17.96 -9.14 9.86
C ASP A 85 16.83 -8.18 10.30
N ILE A 86 16.44 -7.23 9.45
CA ILE A 86 15.33 -6.29 9.72
C ILE A 86 14.04 -7.05 10.02
N PHE A 87 13.69 -8.06 9.25
CA PHE A 87 12.47 -8.84 9.49
C PHE A 87 12.52 -9.57 10.83
N LEU A 88 13.66 -10.16 11.17
CA LEU A 88 13.84 -10.86 12.46
C LEU A 88 13.86 -9.88 13.64
N GLU A 89 14.53 -8.73 13.51
CA GLU A 89 14.51 -7.66 14.53
C GLU A 89 13.10 -7.13 14.80
N LEU A 90 12.26 -6.97 13.78
CA LEU A 90 10.87 -6.55 13.95
C LEU A 90 10.06 -7.64 14.66
N GLN A 91 10.31 -8.92 14.37
CA GLN A 91 9.71 -10.03 15.11
C GLN A 91 10.16 -10.04 16.59
N GLU A 92 11.44 -9.81 16.87
CA GLU A 92 11.96 -9.68 18.25
C GLU A 92 11.32 -8.51 19.01
N LYS A 93 11.01 -7.42 18.31
CA LYS A 93 10.25 -6.27 18.85
C LYS A 93 8.75 -6.57 19.04
N ARG A 94 8.31 -7.80 18.74
CA ARG A 94 6.92 -8.27 18.88
C ARG A 94 5.93 -7.54 17.96
N ALA A 95 6.36 -7.16 16.77
CA ALA A 95 5.43 -6.69 15.74
C ALA A 95 4.35 -7.75 15.46
N ASN A 96 3.14 -7.33 15.10
CA ASN A 96 2.06 -8.23 14.74
C ASN A 96 2.24 -8.88 13.35
N ASN A 97 3.02 -8.25 12.49
CA ASN A 97 3.30 -8.66 11.11
C ASN A 97 4.57 -7.99 10.59
N ILE A 98 5.01 -8.40 9.39
CA ILE A 98 6.00 -7.67 8.58
C ILE A 98 5.23 -6.95 7.47
N ASN A 99 5.18 -5.63 7.51
CA ASN A 99 4.44 -4.81 6.56
C ASN A 99 5.39 -4.16 5.54
N LEU A 100 5.34 -4.63 4.31
CA LEU A 100 6.17 -4.17 3.20
C LEU A 100 5.49 -3.00 2.49
N VAL A 101 5.94 -1.77 2.72
CA VAL A 101 5.31 -0.56 2.19
C VAL A 101 5.96 -0.14 0.88
N THR A 102 5.19 -0.09 -0.20
CA THR A 102 5.60 0.24 -1.58
C THR A 102 6.75 -0.65 -2.11
N PRO A 103 6.65 -1.98 -2.01
CA PRO A 103 7.74 -2.91 -2.27
C PRO A 103 7.88 -3.34 -3.74
N GLY A 104 6.93 -3.03 -4.63
CA GLY A 104 6.73 -3.64 -5.95
C GLY A 104 7.96 -3.69 -6.85
N HIS A 105 8.81 -2.69 -6.78
CA HIS A 105 10.03 -2.62 -7.59
C HIS A 105 11.20 -3.44 -7.03
N PHE A 106 11.04 -4.08 -5.85
CA PHE A 106 12.01 -4.96 -5.21
C PHE A 106 11.50 -6.39 -4.97
N VAL A 107 10.34 -6.76 -5.51
CA VAL A 107 9.72 -8.08 -5.31
C VAL A 107 10.69 -9.26 -5.47
N PRO A 108 11.55 -9.33 -6.52
CA PRO A 108 12.48 -10.46 -6.64
C PRO A 108 13.50 -10.58 -5.50
N GLN A 109 13.91 -9.46 -4.90
CA GLN A 109 14.82 -9.45 -3.75
C GLN A 109 14.05 -9.77 -2.46
N ILE A 110 12.85 -9.24 -2.31
CA ILE A 110 11.97 -9.47 -1.14
C ILE A 110 11.62 -10.96 -1.00
N VAL A 111 11.24 -11.61 -2.09
CA VAL A 111 10.97 -13.06 -2.09
C VAL A 111 12.17 -13.86 -1.56
N LYS A 112 13.39 -13.51 -2.00
CA LYS A 112 14.62 -14.16 -1.51
C LYS A 112 14.86 -13.87 -0.02
N ALA A 113 14.61 -12.64 0.42
CA ALA A 113 14.78 -12.28 1.82
C ALA A 113 13.75 -12.99 2.73
N LEU A 114 12.50 -13.10 2.29
CA LEU A 114 11.46 -13.85 3.01
C LEU A 114 11.78 -15.35 3.09
N ASP A 115 12.27 -15.95 1.98
CA ASP A 115 12.75 -17.34 1.98
C ASP A 115 13.84 -17.58 3.02
N GLN A 116 14.80 -16.67 3.11
CA GLN A 116 15.91 -16.75 4.06
C GLN A 116 15.41 -16.52 5.49
N ALA A 117 14.64 -15.47 5.73
CA ALA A 117 14.10 -15.13 7.04
C ALA A 117 13.23 -16.26 7.62
N ARG A 118 12.40 -16.92 6.80
CA ARG A 118 11.60 -18.07 7.22
C ARG A 118 12.49 -19.25 7.66
N LYS A 119 13.61 -19.52 6.97
CA LYS A 119 14.59 -20.55 7.38
C LYS A 119 15.29 -20.21 8.69
N GLU A 120 15.43 -18.91 8.98
CA GLU A 120 16.04 -18.39 10.20
C GLU A 120 15.03 -18.15 11.34
N GLY A 121 13.74 -18.48 11.15
CA GLY A 121 12.73 -18.50 12.20
C GLY A 121 11.71 -17.36 12.15
N LEU A 122 11.57 -16.67 11.03
CA LEU A 122 10.46 -15.74 10.83
C LEU A 122 9.13 -16.51 10.77
N THR A 123 8.20 -16.15 11.67
CA THR A 123 6.87 -16.76 11.77
C THR A 123 5.72 -15.77 11.61
N LEU A 124 6.02 -14.47 11.60
CA LEU A 124 5.00 -13.43 11.46
C LEU A 124 4.34 -13.45 10.07
N PRO A 125 3.03 -13.13 9.98
CA PRO A 125 2.39 -12.92 8.71
C PRO A 125 3.00 -11.72 7.96
N VAL A 126 2.97 -11.78 6.64
CA VAL A 126 3.52 -10.74 5.76
C VAL A 126 2.40 -9.95 5.13
N VAL A 127 2.42 -8.63 5.32
CA VAL A 127 1.53 -7.66 4.71
C VAL A 127 2.23 -7.01 3.51
N TYR A 128 1.55 -6.95 2.37
CA TYR A 128 2.02 -6.27 1.17
C TYR A 128 1.19 -5.02 0.90
N ASN A 129 1.73 -3.86 1.29
CA ASN A 129 1.07 -2.56 1.21
C ASN A 129 1.47 -1.86 -0.10
N THR A 130 0.52 -1.72 -1.02
CA THR A 130 0.78 -1.30 -2.39
C THR A 130 -0.26 -0.33 -2.94
N SER A 131 0.17 0.48 -3.90
CA SER A 131 -0.73 1.35 -4.68
C SER A 131 -1.55 0.61 -5.75
N SER A 132 -1.49 -0.71 -5.82
CA SER A 132 -2.11 -1.57 -6.85
C SER A 132 -1.61 -1.36 -8.29
N TYR A 133 -0.66 -0.45 -8.51
CA TYR A 133 -0.08 -0.24 -9.85
C TYR A 133 1.03 -1.25 -10.14
N GLU A 134 0.62 -2.52 -10.20
CA GLU A 134 1.48 -3.71 -10.29
C GLU A 134 1.11 -4.55 -11.52
N THR A 135 2.06 -5.29 -12.06
CA THR A 135 1.72 -6.32 -13.05
C THR A 135 1.25 -7.59 -12.35
N VAL A 136 0.31 -8.31 -12.95
CA VAL A 136 -0.16 -9.60 -12.44
C VAL A 136 1.00 -10.59 -12.26
N ASP A 137 1.96 -10.57 -13.17
CA ASP A 137 3.14 -11.45 -13.08
C ASP A 137 4.01 -11.14 -11.85
N THR A 138 4.12 -9.86 -11.47
CA THR A 138 4.83 -9.47 -10.25
C THR A 138 4.07 -9.93 -8.99
N ILE A 139 2.74 -9.78 -8.96
CA ILE A 139 1.93 -10.28 -7.84
C ILE A 139 2.00 -11.80 -7.74
N LYS A 140 2.02 -12.53 -8.84
CA LYS A 140 2.20 -14.01 -8.83
C LYS A 140 3.52 -14.46 -8.20
N MET A 141 4.59 -13.66 -8.26
CA MET A 141 5.84 -14.00 -7.58
C MET A 141 5.70 -14.01 -6.04
N LEU A 142 4.68 -13.36 -5.51
CA LEU A 142 4.40 -13.25 -4.07
C LEU A 142 3.53 -14.38 -3.53
N GLU A 143 3.00 -15.26 -4.40
CA GLU A 143 2.14 -16.37 -3.99
C GLU A 143 2.85 -17.28 -2.99
N GLY A 144 2.23 -17.49 -1.81
CA GLY A 144 2.79 -18.26 -0.71
C GLY A 144 3.83 -17.50 0.15
N TYR A 145 4.14 -16.25 -0.17
CA TYR A 145 5.01 -15.37 0.63
C TYR A 145 4.23 -14.30 1.38
N VAL A 146 3.16 -13.80 0.80
CA VAL A 146 2.30 -12.76 1.36
C VAL A 146 1.03 -13.39 1.89
N ASP A 147 0.66 -13.04 3.10
CA ASP A 147 -0.53 -13.52 3.79
C ASP A 147 -1.66 -12.48 3.68
N ILE A 148 -1.33 -11.20 3.71
CA ILE A 148 -2.29 -10.10 3.71
C ILE A 148 -1.90 -9.11 2.62
N TYR A 149 -2.84 -8.82 1.71
CA TYR A 149 -2.69 -7.71 0.78
C TYR A 149 -3.41 -6.47 1.30
N LEU A 150 -2.74 -5.33 1.21
CA LEU A 150 -3.26 -4.02 1.58
C LEU A 150 -3.13 -3.06 0.37
N PRO A 151 -3.92 -3.32 -0.70
CA PRO A 151 -3.89 -2.52 -1.91
C PRO A 151 -4.66 -1.21 -1.76
N ASP A 152 -4.23 -0.15 -2.45
CA ASP A 152 -5.05 1.04 -2.64
C ASP A 152 -5.74 0.99 -4.00
N PHE A 153 -7.04 1.31 -4.10
CA PHE A 153 -7.70 1.62 -5.36
C PHE A 153 -7.96 3.13 -5.44
N LYS A 154 -7.06 3.85 -6.11
CA LYS A 154 -7.02 5.31 -6.05
C LYS A 154 -7.99 6.00 -7.01
N TYR A 155 -8.21 5.43 -8.21
CA TYR A 155 -9.01 6.05 -9.28
C TYR A 155 -9.71 5.01 -10.13
N MET A 156 -10.97 5.29 -10.49
CA MET A 156 -11.67 4.63 -11.59
C MET A 156 -11.45 5.42 -12.90
N SER A 157 -11.41 6.76 -12.82
CA SER A 157 -11.29 7.65 -13.96
C SER A 157 -9.86 7.71 -14.51
N PRO A 158 -9.66 7.42 -15.83
CA PRO A 158 -8.36 7.60 -16.48
C PRO A 158 -7.93 9.06 -16.57
N VAL A 159 -8.88 10.01 -16.48
CA VAL A 159 -8.58 11.45 -16.47
C VAL A 159 -7.93 11.84 -15.14
N LEU A 160 -8.51 11.39 -14.02
CA LEU A 160 -7.96 11.67 -12.68
C LEU A 160 -6.62 10.98 -12.47
N SER A 161 -6.52 9.70 -12.81
CA SER A 161 -5.28 8.94 -12.67
C SER A 161 -4.14 9.47 -13.53
N LYS A 162 -4.44 9.94 -14.76
CA LYS A 162 -3.46 10.65 -15.59
C LYS A 162 -3.04 11.97 -14.95
N LYS A 163 -4.02 12.75 -14.46
CA LYS A 163 -3.79 14.09 -13.89
C LYS A 163 -2.96 14.02 -12.61
N TYR A 164 -3.29 13.10 -11.69
CA TYR A 164 -2.70 13.09 -10.35
C TYR A 164 -1.60 12.05 -10.14
N SER A 165 -1.50 11.03 -11.00
CA SER A 165 -0.50 9.94 -10.85
C SER A 165 0.17 9.54 -12.16
N HIS A 166 -0.02 10.30 -13.24
CA HIS A 166 0.61 10.05 -14.56
C HIS A 166 0.38 8.63 -15.11
N ALA A 167 -0.73 7.98 -14.73
CA ALA A 167 -1.06 6.59 -15.04
C ALA A 167 -2.48 6.46 -15.61
N PRO A 168 -2.71 6.80 -16.89
CA PRO A 168 -4.05 6.76 -17.48
C PRO A 168 -4.67 5.35 -17.54
N ASP A 169 -3.86 4.32 -17.40
CA ASP A 169 -4.20 2.89 -17.38
C ASP A 169 -4.41 2.34 -15.95
N TYR A 170 -4.38 3.21 -14.92
CA TYR A 170 -4.37 2.80 -13.52
C TYR A 170 -5.52 1.86 -13.16
N ALA A 171 -6.76 2.21 -13.50
CA ALA A 171 -7.93 1.43 -13.10
C ALA A 171 -7.87 -0.02 -13.63
N GLU A 172 -7.52 -0.20 -14.89
CA GLU A 172 -7.44 -1.54 -15.49
C GLU A 172 -6.30 -2.36 -14.89
N VAL A 173 -5.17 -1.73 -14.63
CA VAL A 173 -4.03 -2.36 -13.97
C VAL A 173 -4.38 -2.75 -12.54
N ALA A 174 -4.96 -1.84 -11.76
CA ALA A 174 -5.34 -2.08 -10.37
C ALA A 174 -6.37 -3.21 -10.25
N LYS A 175 -7.42 -3.20 -11.09
CA LYS A 175 -8.41 -4.28 -11.14
C LYS A 175 -7.76 -5.65 -11.34
N ALA A 176 -6.84 -5.76 -12.29
CA ALA A 176 -6.17 -7.02 -12.59
C ALA A 176 -5.24 -7.47 -11.43
N ALA A 177 -4.52 -6.53 -10.82
CA ALA A 177 -3.62 -6.81 -9.70
C ALA A 177 -4.42 -7.23 -8.44
N ILE A 178 -5.48 -6.50 -8.09
CA ILE A 178 -6.35 -6.81 -6.94
C ILE A 178 -7.03 -8.18 -7.14
N ALA A 179 -7.53 -8.47 -8.34
CA ALA A 179 -8.11 -9.77 -8.62
C ALA A 179 -7.14 -10.94 -8.35
N GLU A 180 -5.86 -10.77 -8.71
CA GLU A 180 -4.84 -11.76 -8.40
C GLU A 180 -4.52 -11.84 -6.90
N MET A 181 -4.48 -10.70 -6.18
CA MET A 181 -4.28 -10.66 -4.73
C MET A 181 -5.41 -11.40 -3.99
N VAL A 182 -6.67 -11.12 -4.35
CA VAL A 182 -7.85 -11.81 -3.77
C VAL A 182 -7.85 -13.29 -4.12
N ARG A 183 -7.42 -13.66 -5.34
CA ARG A 183 -7.26 -15.08 -5.72
C ARG A 183 -6.28 -15.81 -4.79
N GLN A 184 -5.18 -15.17 -4.41
CA GLN A 184 -4.14 -15.76 -3.58
C GLN A 184 -4.58 -15.94 -2.12
N THR A 185 -5.25 -14.94 -1.55
CA THR A 185 -5.60 -14.94 -0.12
C THR A 185 -6.98 -15.49 0.20
N GLY A 186 -7.92 -15.44 -0.75
CA GLY A 186 -9.31 -15.82 -0.51
C GLY A 186 -10.03 -14.88 0.46
N LYS A 187 -11.03 -15.41 1.17
CA LYS A 187 -11.77 -14.67 2.19
C LYS A 187 -10.87 -14.37 3.38
N ALA A 188 -11.05 -13.18 3.98
CA ALA A 188 -10.28 -12.77 5.15
C ALA A 188 -10.46 -13.73 6.35
N VAL A 189 -9.36 -14.02 7.03
CA VAL A 189 -9.29 -14.88 8.21
C VAL A 189 -8.68 -14.11 9.36
N PHE A 190 -9.36 -14.10 10.50
CA PHE A 190 -8.93 -13.41 11.71
C PHE A 190 -8.56 -14.40 12.83
N VAL A 191 -7.77 -13.93 13.79
CA VAL A 191 -7.44 -14.69 14.99
C VAL A 191 -8.75 -15.08 15.71
N ASN A 192 -8.89 -16.35 16.08
CA ASN A 192 -10.08 -16.95 16.70
C ASN A 192 -11.39 -16.81 15.87
N GLY A 193 -11.30 -16.38 14.61
CA GLY A 193 -12.46 -16.14 13.75
C GLY A 193 -13.27 -14.88 14.12
N GLU A 194 -12.70 -13.98 14.91
CA GLU A 194 -13.34 -12.74 15.38
C GLU A 194 -12.78 -11.55 14.62
N GLU A 195 -13.63 -10.78 13.96
CA GLU A 195 -13.26 -9.65 13.09
C GLU A 195 -12.60 -8.47 13.82
N ASP A 196 -12.85 -8.36 15.13
CA ASP A 196 -12.20 -7.38 16.01
C ASP A 196 -10.74 -7.73 16.36
N ASN A 197 -10.27 -8.93 15.97
CA ASN A 197 -8.92 -9.38 16.20
C ASN A 197 -7.98 -9.09 15.02
N LEU A 198 -6.72 -9.48 15.18
CA LEU A 198 -5.73 -9.37 14.11
C LEU A 198 -6.11 -10.24 12.92
N ILE A 199 -5.93 -9.73 11.72
CA ILE A 199 -6.08 -10.48 10.49
C ILE A 199 -4.85 -11.38 10.27
N LEU A 200 -5.10 -12.63 9.86
CA LEU A 200 -4.08 -13.63 9.55
C LEU A 200 -3.83 -13.78 8.05
N SER A 201 -4.89 -13.65 7.25
CA SER A 201 -4.81 -13.66 5.79
C SER A 201 -6.01 -12.95 5.19
N GLY A 202 -5.86 -12.39 3.99
CA GLY A 202 -6.96 -11.73 3.29
C GLY A 202 -6.51 -10.49 2.52
N THR A 203 -7.49 -9.77 1.98
CA THR A 203 -7.27 -8.50 1.28
C THR A 203 -8.11 -7.41 1.94
N ILE A 204 -7.46 -6.32 2.33
CA ILE A 204 -8.11 -5.08 2.80
C ILE A 204 -7.82 -4.03 1.75
N GLU A 205 -8.82 -3.67 1.00
CA GLU A 205 -8.72 -2.66 -0.04
C GLU A 205 -8.91 -1.28 0.55
N ARG A 206 -8.00 -0.34 0.23
CA ARG A 206 -8.02 1.02 0.76
C ARG A 206 -8.40 2.03 -0.31
N HIS A 207 -9.31 2.93 0.04
CA HIS A 207 -9.67 4.06 -0.80
C HIS A 207 -9.48 5.38 -0.05
N LEU A 208 -8.47 6.17 -0.50
CA LEU A 208 -8.29 7.53 -0.01
C LEU A 208 -9.24 8.47 -0.73
N THR A 209 -10.16 9.06 0.00
CA THR A 209 -11.11 10.02 -0.54
C THR A 209 -10.41 11.34 -0.88
N LEU A 210 -10.50 11.77 -2.15
CA LEU A 210 -9.91 13.03 -2.62
C LEU A 210 -10.97 14.12 -2.74
N PRO A 211 -10.67 15.39 -2.37
CA PRO A 211 -11.58 16.50 -2.50
C PRO A 211 -12.11 16.65 -3.92
N GLY A 212 -13.44 16.77 -4.06
CA GLY A 212 -14.09 16.95 -5.37
C GLY A 212 -14.13 15.71 -6.26
N CYS A 213 -13.69 14.53 -5.78
CA CYS A 213 -13.63 13.29 -6.56
C CYS A 213 -14.72 12.27 -6.16
N MET A 214 -15.79 12.70 -5.48
CA MET A 214 -16.84 11.83 -4.91
C MET A 214 -17.45 10.85 -5.91
N ALA A 215 -17.75 11.31 -7.13
CA ALA A 215 -18.34 10.44 -8.15
C ALA A 215 -17.40 9.31 -8.59
N ASP A 216 -16.08 9.53 -8.56
CA ASP A 216 -15.07 8.50 -8.82
C ASP A 216 -14.98 7.53 -7.66
N SER A 217 -14.98 8.04 -6.42
CA SER A 217 -14.97 7.26 -5.19
C SER A 217 -16.18 6.31 -5.12
N MET A 218 -17.40 6.80 -5.41
CA MET A 218 -18.60 5.97 -5.46
C MET A 218 -18.50 4.86 -6.51
N GLN A 219 -17.91 5.13 -7.68
CA GLN A 219 -17.68 4.11 -8.70
C GLN A 219 -16.69 3.03 -8.24
N ILE A 220 -15.66 3.42 -7.48
CA ILE A 220 -14.70 2.48 -6.90
C ILE A 220 -15.39 1.57 -5.89
N LEU A 221 -16.10 2.14 -4.90
CA LEU A 221 -16.82 1.36 -3.89
C LEU A 221 -17.82 0.39 -4.51
N LYS A 222 -18.60 0.88 -5.48
CA LYS A 222 -19.54 0.03 -6.21
C LYS A 222 -18.84 -1.11 -6.94
N TYR A 223 -17.74 -0.85 -7.63
CA TYR A 223 -16.98 -1.88 -8.33
C TYR A 223 -16.44 -2.95 -7.36
N LEU A 224 -15.87 -2.54 -6.25
CA LEU A 224 -15.31 -3.44 -5.24
C LEU A 224 -16.41 -4.32 -4.63
N HIS A 225 -17.53 -3.72 -4.25
CA HIS A 225 -18.67 -4.43 -3.69
C HIS A 225 -19.30 -5.41 -4.71
N ASP A 226 -19.59 -4.94 -5.93
CA ASP A 226 -20.19 -5.79 -6.98
C ASP A 226 -19.28 -6.95 -7.38
N THR A 227 -17.94 -6.77 -7.28
CA THR A 227 -16.98 -7.77 -7.75
C THR A 227 -16.60 -8.78 -6.68
N TYR A 228 -16.40 -8.33 -5.43
CA TYR A 228 -15.82 -9.15 -4.38
C TYR A 228 -16.76 -9.40 -3.19
N GLY A 229 -17.80 -8.58 -3.00
CA GLY A 229 -18.75 -8.72 -1.88
C GLY A 229 -18.02 -8.84 -0.54
N ASP A 230 -18.30 -9.92 0.19
CA ASP A 230 -17.75 -10.22 1.51
C ASP A 230 -16.38 -10.93 1.49
N MET A 231 -15.77 -11.07 0.32
CA MET A 231 -14.43 -11.66 0.19
C MET A 231 -13.33 -10.76 0.69
N ILE A 232 -13.54 -9.44 0.65
CA ILE A 232 -12.55 -8.42 1.04
C ILE A 232 -13.14 -7.47 2.09
N TYR A 233 -12.24 -6.75 2.76
CA TYR A 233 -12.61 -5.57 3.56
C TYR A 233 -12.31 -4.30 2.77
N ILE A 234 -13.10 -3.24 2.98
CA ILE A 234 -12.92 -1.95 2.32
C ILE A 234 -12.66 -0.88 3.38
N SER A 235 -11.49 -0.24 3.33
CA SER A 235 -11.11 0.87 4.22
C SER A 235 -11.31 2.20 3.50
N ILE A 236 -12.31 2.98 3.95
CA ILE A 236 -12.61 4.31 3.41
C ILE A 236 -11.88 5.36 4.25
N MET A 237 -10.87 6.00 3.64
CA MET A 237 -9.97 6.90 4.35
C MET A 237 -10.28 8.37 4.07
N ASN A 238 -10.31 9.20 5.12
CA ASN A 238 -10.47 10.66 5.05
C ASN A 238 -9.18 11.44 5.35
N GLN A 239 -8.06 10.75 5.51
CA GLN A 239 -6.78 11.32 5.97
C GLN A 239 -6.04 12.16 4.91
N PHE A 240 -6.71 12.59 3.85
CA PHE A 240 -6.10 13.47 2.85
C PHE A 240 -5.69 14.80 3.48
N THR A 241 -4.39 15.12 3.37
CA THR A 241 -3.83 16.40 3.82
C THR A 241 -3.21 17.12 2.63
N PRO A 242 -3.63 18.36 2.31
CA PRO A 242 -3.03 19.13 1.24
C PRO A 242 -1.57 19.45 1.55
N LEU A 243 -0.69 19.20 0.59
CA LEU A 243 0.74 19.51 0.68
C LEU A 243 1.05 20.88 0.06
N SER A 244 2.16 21.49 0.45
CA SER A 244 2.58 22.80 -0.01
C SER A 244 2.86 22.91 -1.51
N ASN A 245 2.99 21.79 -2.23
CA ASN A 245 3.30 21.74 -3.67
C ASN A 245 2.07 21.60 -4.58
N LEU A 246 0.85 21.74 -4.03
CA LEU A 246 -0.41 21.58 -4.78
C LEU A 246 -0.92 22.84 -5.49
N GLU A 247 -0.12 23.89 -5.66
CA GLU A 247 -0.50 25.12 -6.36
C GLU A 247 -1.06 24.89 -7.77
N LYS A 248 -0.56 23.86 -8.47
CA LYS A 248 -1.04 23.47 -9.82
C LYS A 248 -2.34 22.67 -9.81
N TYR A 249 -2.80 22.29 -8.64
CA TYR A 249 -3.98 21.45 -8.41
C TYR A 249 -4.87 22.07 -7.34
N PRO A 250 -5.43 23.29 -7.61
CA PRO A 250 -6.16 24.06 -6.59
C PRO A 250 -7.35 23.31 -6.01
N GLU A 251 -7.95 22.39 -6.75
CA GLU A 251 -9.03 21.53 -6.29
C GLU A 251 -8.59 20.55 -5.17
N LEU A 252 -7.31 20.18 -5.13
CA LEU A 252 -6.71 19.35 -4.07
C LEU A 252 -6.10 20.19 -2.94
N ASN A 253 -6.07 21.53 -3.05
CA ASN A 253 -5.48 22.39 -2.02
C ASN A 253 -6.46 22.70 -0.88
N ARG A 254 -7.22 21.69 -0.45
CA ARG A 254 -8.12 21.71 0.70
C ARG A 254 -8.25 20.30 1.27
N ARG A 255 -8.67 20.20 2.49
CA ARG A 255 -9.11 18.91 3.06
C ARG A 255 -10.47 18.50 2.48
N ILE A 256 -10.80 17.23 2.57
CA ILE A 256 -12.16 16.75 2.37
C ILE A 256 -13.06 17.34 3.46
N THR A 257 -14.30 17.70 3.13
CA THR A 257 -15.27 18.14 4.12
C THR A 257 -15.95 16.95 4.80
N ASP A 258 -16.46 17.15 6.01
CA ASP A 258 -17.23 16.13 6.71
C ASP A 258 -18.43 15.67 5.87
N GLU A 259 -19.13 16.62 5.21
CA GLU A 259 -20.27 16.33 4.32
C GLU A 259 -19.85 15.44 3.12
N GLU A 260 -18.69 15.70 2.51
CA GLU A 260 -18.16 14.85 1.41
C GLU A 260 -17.89 13.44 1.93
N TYR A 261 -17.24 13.32 3.10
CA TYR A 261 -16.90 12.02 3.65
C TYR A 261 -18.13 11.23 4.11
N GLU A 262 -19.03 11.87 4.85
CA GLU A 262 -20.30 11.27 5.28
C GLU A 262 -21.14 10.81 4.10
N THR A 263 -21.23 11.62 3.03
CA THR A 263 -21.91 11.23 1.78
C THR A 263 -21.32 9.94 1.18
N LEU A 264 -20.01 9.73 1.24
CA LEU A 264 -19.39 8.51 0.73
C LEU A 264 -19.65 7.32 1.64
N VAL A 265 -19.60 7.51 2.94
CA VAL A 265 -19.91 6.47 3.94
C VAL A 265 -21.39 6.06 3.83
N ASP A 266 -22.32 7.01 3.75
CA ASP A 266 -23.74 6.74 3.54
C ASP A 266 -23.99 5.95 2.27
N TYR A 267 -23.30 6.31 1.17
CA TYR A 267 -23.37 5.55 -0.08
C TYR A 267 -22.84 4.12 0.08
N ALA A 268 -21.75 3.91 0.81
CA ALA A 268 -21.21 2.57 1.08
C ALA A 268 -22.23 1.71 1.83
N ILE A 269 -22.92 2.28 2.82
CA ILE A 269 -23.99 1.60 3.57
C ILE A 269 -25.18 1.31 2.66
N GLU A 270 -25.60 2.28 1.83
CA GLU A 270 -26.74 2.12 0.91
C GLU A 270 -26.54 0.96 -0.08
N ILE A 271 -25.31 0.80 -0.60
CA ILE A 271 -25.01 -0.29 -1.53
C ILE A 271 -24.74 -1.65 -0.84
N GLY A 272 -24.72 -1.70 0.52
CA GLY A 272 -24.61 -2.91 1.30
C GLY A 272 -23.18 -3.36 1.63
N ILE A 273 -22.21 -2.45 1.72
CA ILE A 273 -20.87 -2.77 2.23
C ILE A 273 -20.97 -2.95 3.75
N GLU A 274 -20.79 -4.19 4.22
CA GLU A 274 -20.80 -4.56 5.63
C GLU A 274 -19.38 -4.74 6.19
N ASN A 275 -18.45 -5.26 5.37
CA ASN A 275 -17.06 -5.52 5.75
C ASN A 275 -16.21 -4.30 5.44
N GLY A 276 -16.03 -3.38 6.39
CA GLY A 276 -15.27 -2.17 6.13
C GLY A 276 -14.76 -1.46 7.36
N PHE A 277 -13.81 -0.58 7.11
CA PHE A 277 -13.27 0.36 8.10
C PHE A 277 -13.58 1.78 7.64
N ILE A 278 -14.07 2.60 8.55
CA ILE A 278 -14.25 4.04 8.37
C ILE A 278 -13.38 4.78 9.36
N GLN A 279 -12.89 5.95 8.97
CA GLN A 279 -12.10 6.78 9.87
C GLN A 279 -12.99 7.81 10.53
N GLU A 280 -13.06 7.78 11.87
CA GLU A 280 -13.81 8.76 12.66
C GLU A 280 -12.88 9.87 13.17
N GLY A 281 -13.41 11.11 13.21
CA GLY A 281 -12.72 12.27 13.76
C GLY A 281 -11.59 12.84 12.88
N ASN A 282 -10.69 13.63 13.50
CA ASN A 282 -9.59 14.30 12.80
C ASN A 282 -8.41 13.34 12.59
N THR A 283 -8.51 12.46 11.60
CA THR A 283 -7.44 11.51 11.23
C THR A 283 -6.41 12.10 10.24
N ALA A 284 -6.68 13.27 9.67
CA ALA A 284 -5.80 13.95 8.72
C ALA A 284 -4.74 14.81 9.46
N GLU A 285 -3.91 14.19 10.33
CA GLU A 285 -2.82 14.87 11.01
C GLU A 285 -1.47 14.47 10.43
N GLU A 286 -0.57 15.45 10.24
CA GLU A 286 0.81 15.19 9.78
C GLU A 286 1.60 14.29 10.73
N SER A 287 1.17 14.20 12.01
CA SER A 287 1.77 13.34 13.03
C SER A 287 1.70 11.84 12.71
N PHE A 288 0.79 11.41 11.82
CA PHE A 288 0.70 10.01 11.37
C PHE A 288 1.72 9.65 10.28
N ILE A 289 2.39 10.65 9.68
CA ILE A 289 3.46 10.41 8.71
C ILE A 289 4.75 10.16 9.48
N PRO A 290 5.37 8.97 9.39
CA PRO A 290 6.59 8.69 10.11
C PRO A 290 7.76 9.55 9.60
N ALA A 291 8.68 9.89 10.48
CA ALA A 291 9.95 10.49 10.06
C ALA A 291 10.76 9.44 9.26
N PHE A 292 11.18 9.79 8.05
CA PHE A 292 12.02 8.93 7.22
C PHE A 292 13.50 9.25 7.45
N ASP A 293 14.00 8.82 8.60
CA ASP A 293 15.33 9.10 9.14
C ASP A 293 16.27 7.89 9.10
N CYS A 294 15.87 6.83 8.39
CA CYS A 294 16.53 5.54 8.34
C CYS A 294 16.56 4.79 9.69
N GLU A 295 15.63 5.06 10.61
CA GLU A 295 15.49 4.24 11.82
C GLU A 295 15.36 2.77 11.47
N GLY A 296 16.14 1.89 12.13
CA GLY A 296 16.11 0.45 11.95
C GLY A 296 16.73 -0.07 10.65
N VAL A 297 17.38 0.79 9.84
CA VAL A 297 17.94 0.42 8.53
C VAL A 297 19.45 0.19 8.58
#